data_9d71efd67614caacf8237fb3e1a86afc
#
_entry.id   9d71efd67614caacf8237fb3e1a86afc
#
_cell.length_a   1.000
_cell.length_b   1.000
_cell.length_c   1.000
_cell.angle_alpha   90.00
_cell.angle_beta   90.00
_cell.angle_gamma   90.00
#
_symmetry.space_group_name_H-M   'P 1'
#
loop_
_entity.id
_entity.type
_entity.pdbx_description
1 polymer ?
#
loop_
_entity_poly.entity_id
_entity_poly.type
_entity_poly.pdbx_seq_one_letter_code
_entity_poly.pdbx_strand_id
1 'polypeptide(L)'
;MYKKQMSFQKLVCYLALAAGLIVFIYSLGIMTDLYDCLYSTMLDPSDLTYTTVPGSIVYYNMQGFNRTFLVTGVWLLLAACLLFITQTNNRRRYYVGNYMAIAVFALSMLAVAVWAHFQIQYFRAQWLSVDFEALMRHATMFKQKYTESTFWFDIHYLVFGFGLVEAGLLVFNTVWKVKLMKGEKALVQGGRS
;
A
#
# COMPACT_ATOMS: atom_id res chain seq x y z
N MET A 1 32.11 -6.90 8.04
CA MET A 1 30.73 -7.37 7.83
C MET A 1 29.67 -6.37 8.32
N TYR A 2 29.79 -5.80 9.51
CA TYR A 2 28.82 -4.87 10.10
C TYR A 2 28.59 -3.60 9.26
N LYS A 3 29.64 -2.98 8.68
CA LYS A 3 29.49 -1.82 7.78
C LYS A 3 28.61 -2.12 6.57
N LYS A 4 28.73 -3.32 5.97
CA LYS A 4 27.91 -3.74 4.82
C LYS A 4 26.45 -3.91 5.24
N GLN A 5 26.19 -4.53 6.40
CA GLN A 5 24.84 -4.67 6.92
C GLN A 5 24.20 -3.31 7.23
N MET A 6 24.93 -2.35 7.82
CA MET A 6 24.41 -1.01 8.07
C MET A 6 24.09 -0.24 6.77
N SER A 7 24.92 -0.38 5.74
CA SER A 7 24.65 0.22 4.43
C SER A 7 23.39 -0.39 3.80
N PHE A 8 23.26 -1.70 3.87
CA PHE A 8 22.07 -2.42 3.41
C PHE A 8 20.81 -1.98 4.17
N GLN A 9 20.89 -1.86 5.51
CA GLN A 9 19.78 -1.37 6.33
C GLN A 9 19.32 0.02 5.91
N LYS A 10 20.25 0.93 5.59
CA LYS A 10 19.89 2.26 5.10
C LYS A 10 19.11 2.17 3.78
N LEU A 11 19.63 1.39 2.82
CA LEU A 11 18.98 1.20 1.53
C LEU A 11 17.54 0.67 1.70
N VAL A 12 17.39 -0.39 2.48
CA VAL A 12 16.08 -1.01 2.72
C VAL A 12 15.11 -0.05 3.41
N CYS A 13 15.57 0.79 4.34
CA CYS A 13 14.71 1.82 4.95
C CYS A 13 14.28 2.92 3.96
N TYR A 14 15.11 3.29 2.99
CA TYR A 14 14.70 4.19 1.90
C TYR A 14 13.67 3.53 0.97
N LEU A 15 13.86 2.25 0.66
CA LEU A 15 12.89 1.49 -0.14
C LEU A 15 11.55 1.34 0.58
N ALA A 16 11.56 1.16 1.92
CA ALA A 16 10.34 1.13 2.73
C ALA A 16 9.59 2.46 2.68
N LEU A 17 10.32 3.58 2.74
CA LEU A 17 9.70 4.90 2.59
C LEU A 17 9.09 5.07 1.20
N ALA A 18 9.80 4.64 0.15
CA ALA A 18 9.27 4.64 -1.21
C ALA A 18 8.04 3.74 -1.34
N ALA A 19 8.03 2.54 -0.74
CA ALA A 19 6.89 1.64 -0.76
C ALA A 19 5.66 2.26 -0.07
N GLY A 20 5.83 2.85 1.11
CA GLY A 20 4.75 3.57 1.80
C GLY A 20 4.19 4.72 0.98
N LEU A 21 5.06 5.50 0.33
CA LEU A 21 4.66 6.60 -0.56
C LEU A 21 3.91 6.09 -1.80
N ILE A 22 4.37 5.01 -2.41
CA ILE A 22 3.72 4.41 -3.60
C ILE A 22 2.32 3.91 -3.24
N VAL A 23 2.15 3.21 -2.11
CA VAL A 23 0.82 2.77 -1.65
C VAL A 23 -0.08 3.96 -1.37
N PHE A 24 0.43 5.03 -0.75
CA PHE A 24 -0.33 6.25 -0.52
C PHE A 24 -0.79 6.90 -1.83
N ILE A 25 0.11 7.09 -2.80
CA ILE A 25 -0.21 7.66 -4.12
C ILE A 25 -1.22 6.76 -4.85
N TYR A 26 -1.05 5.45 -4.78
CA TYR A 26 -1.98 4.50 -5.38
C TYR A 26 -3.38 4.60 -4.75
N SER A 27 -3.48 4.78 -3.44
CA SER A 27 -4.77 4.97 -2.76
C SER A 27 -5.49 6.24 -3.22
N LEU A 28 -4.76 7.28 -3.58
CA LEU A 28 -5.32 8.49 -4.22
C LEU A 28 -5.74 8.22 -5.66
N GLY A 29 -4.92 7.50 -6.43
CA GLY A 29 -5.18 7.19 -7.85
C GLY A 29 -6.43 6.34 -8.05
N ILE A 30 -6.59 5.26 -7.29
CA ILE A 30 -7.79 4.42 -7.38
C ILE A 30 -9.06 5.20 -7.01
N MET A 31 -8.91 6.24 -6.20
CA MET A 31 -9.99 7.13 -5.83
C MET A 31 -10.38 8.08 -6.96
N THR A 32 -9.42 8.64 -7.69
CA THR A 32 -9.66 9.72 -8.66
C THR A 32 -10.04 9.20 -10.04
N ASP A 33 -9.35 8.21 -10.56
CA ASP A 33 -9.50 7.82 -11.97
C ASP A 33 -10.81 7.09 -12.28
N LEU A 34 -11.35 6.34 -11.32
CA LEU A 34 -12.69 5.76 -11.41
C LEU A 34 -13.80 6.78 -11.21
N TYR A 35 -13.50 7.93 -10.63
CA TYR A 35 -14.48 8.91 -10.17
C TYR A 35 -14.74 10.04 -11.12
N ASP A 36 -13.76 10.52 -11.86
CA ASP A 36 -13.98 11.57 -12.85
C ASP A 36 -15.12 11.21 -13.81
N CYS A 37 -15.35 9.92 -13.95
CA CYS A 37 -16.40 9.40 -14.78
C CYS A 37 -17.79 9.42 -14.14
N LEU A 38 -17.87 9.15 -12.83
CA LEU A 38 -19.15 8.88 -12.15
C LEU A 38 -19.48 9.91 -11.06
N TYR A 39 -18.49 10.69 -10.63
CA TYR A 39 -18.62 11.62 -9.51
C TYR A 39 -19.72 12.67 -9.72
N SER A 40 -19.83 13.20 -10.93
CA SER A 40 -20.85 14.21 -11.25
C SER A 40 -22.28 13.66 -11.35
N THR A 41 -22.43 12.32 -11.36
CA THR A 41 -23.72 11.65 -11.58
C THR A 41 -24.28 11.03 -10.33
N MET A 42 -23.52 11.01 -9.22
CA MET A 42 -23.89 10.24 -8.05
C MET A 42 -23.63 10.97 -6.74
N LEU A 43 -24.68 11.50 -6.17
CA LEU A 43 -24.63 12.19 -4.88
C LEU A 43 -25.28 11.37 -3.76
N ASP A 44 -26.38 10.68 -4.03
CA ASP A 44 -27.18 9.95 -3.05
C ASP A 44 -27.79 8.69 -3.67
N PRO A 45 -27.82 7.53 -2.97
CA PRO A 45 -28.49 6.31 -3.43
C PRO A 45 -29.98 6.46 -3.70
N SER A 46 -30.63 7.43 -3.08
CA SER A 46 -32.04 7.77 -3.32
C SER A 46 -32.26 8.59 -4.60
N ASP A 47 -31.19 9.13 -5.20
CA ASP A 47 -31.29 9.88 -6.45
C ASP A 47 -31.60 8.94 -7.63
N LEU A 48 -32.46 9.38 -8.53
CA LEU A 48 -32.82 8.66 -9.75
C LEU A 48 -31.62 8.37 -10.65
N THR A 49 -30.60 9.24 -10.63
CA THR A 49 -29.35 9.03 -11.37
C THR A 49 -28.58 7.78 -10.90
N TYR A 50 -28.73 7.40 -9.64
CA TYR A 50 -28.13 6.19 -9.09
C TYR A 50 -28.58 4.92 -9.82
N THR A 51 -29.84 4.85 -10.20
CA THR A 51 -30.42 3.68 -10.87
C THR A 51 -30.35 3.77 -12.39
N THR A 52 -30.17 4.96 -12.95
CA THR A 52 -30.24 5.21 -14.40
C THR A 52 -28.86 5.23 -15.08
N VAL A 53 -27.79 5.54 -14.33
CA VAL A 53 -26.43 5.55 -14.88
C VAL A 53 -25.76 4.20 -14.67
N PRO A 54 -25.41 3.44 -15.73
CA PRO A 54 -24.72 2.18 -15.60
C PRO A 54 -23.39 2.35 -14.83
N GLY A 55 -23.13 1.47 -13.86
CA GLY A 55 -21.91 1.52 -13.06
C GLY A 55 -21.91 2.45 -11.85
N SER A 56 -22.90 3.33 -11.70
CA SER A 56 -23.00 4.25 -10.56
C SER A 56 -23.05 3.50 -9.21
N ILE A 57 -23.69 2.34 -9.16
CA ILE A 57 -23.75 1.49 -7.97
C ILE A 57 -22.35 1.00 -7.53
N VAL A 58 -21.48 0.65 -8.48
CA VAL A 58 -20.10 0.22 -8.19
C VAL A 58 -19.35 1.34 -7.53
N TYR A 59 -19.44 2.53 -8.08
CA TYR A 59 -18.86 3.74 -7.53
C TYR A 59 -19.31 4.00 -6.08
N TYR A 60 -20.62 4.00 -5.87
CA TYR A 60 -21.19 4.22 -4.53
C TYR A 60 -20.64 3.21 -3.51
N ASN A 61 -20.66 1.93 -3.87
CA ASN A 61 -20.18 0.87 -3.00
C ASN A 61 -18.67 0.98 -2.69
N MET A 62 -17.89 1.53 -3.62
CA MET A 62 -16.46 1.76 -3.44
C MET A 62 -16.11 2.88 -2.45
N GLN A 63 -17.00 3.82 -2.17
CA GLN A 63 -16.69 4.99 -1.33
C GLN A 63 -16.16 4.59 0.05
N GLY A 64 -16.79 3.59 0.69
CA GLY A 64 -16.37 3.08 1.99
C GLY A 64 -14.97 2.45 1.94
N PHE A 65 -14.71 1.65 0.91
CA PHE A 65 -13.41 1.06 0.66
C PHE A 65 -12.33 2.15 0.46
N ASN A 66 -12.58 3.10 -0.41
CA ASN A 66 -11.61 4.14 -0.75
C ASN A 66 -11.23 5.01 0.44
N ARG A 67 -12.20 5.40 1.27
CA ARG A 67 -11.92 6.14 2.51
C ARG A 67 -11.02 5.33 3.43
N THR A 68 -11.32 4.06 3.63
CA THR A 68 -10.53 3.18 4.48
C THR A 68 -9.15 2.94 3.87
N PHE A 69 -9.07 2.73 2.55
CA PHE A 69 -7.81 2.50 1.86
C PHE A 69 -6.89 3.73 1.90
N LEU A 70 -7.44 4.93 1.75
CA LEU A 70 -6.67 6.16 1.94
C LEU A 70 -6.08 6.26 3.35
N VAL A 71 -6.87 5.96 4.38
CA VAL A 71 -6.39 5.97 5.78
C VAL A 71 -5.28 4.94 5.98
N THR A 72 -5.40 3.74 5.39
CA THR A 72 -4.33 2.72 5.47
C THR A 72 -3.08 3.13 4.71
N GLY A 73 -3.21 3.84 3.59
CA GLY A 73 -2.08 4.43 2.84
C GLY A 73 -1.32 5.45 3.68
N VAL A 74 -2.05 6.36 4.36
CA VAL A 74 -1.46 7.33 5.31
C VAL A 74 -0.77 6.59 6.46
N TRP A 75 -1.40 5.56 7.02
CA TRP A 75 -0.81 4.75 8.08
C TRP A 75 0.51 4.12 7.67
N LEU A 76 0.57 3.49 6.49
CA LEU A 76 1.80 2.87 5.96
C LEU A 76 2.91 3.90 5.74
N LEU A 77 2.57 5.08 5.25
CA LEU A 77 3.53 6.17 5.08
C LEU A 77 4.09 6.62 6.43
N LEU A 78 3.24 6.79 7.45
CA LEU A 78 3.68 7.15 8.80
C LEU A 78 4.54 6.05 9.44
N ALA A 79 4.18 4.78 9.26
CA ALA A 79 4.98 3.64 9.72
C ALA A 79 6.37 3.60 9.05
N ALA A 80 6.45 3.90 7.75
CA ALA A 80 7.71 4.02 7.03
C ALA A 80 8.55 5.20 7.51
N CYS A 81 7.93 6.35 7.79
CA CYS A 81 8.61 7.51 8.40
C CYS A 81 9.16 7.17 9.79
N LEU A 82 8.39 6.48 10.63
CA LEU A 82 8.83 6.03 11.94
C LEU A 82 10.02 5.07 11.82
N LEU A 83 9.98 4.13 10.89
CA LEU A 83 11.08 3.24 10.59
C LEU A 83 12.33 4.01 10.18
N PHE A 84 12.21 5.01 9.31
CA PHE A 84 13.30 5.86 8.86
C PHE A 84 13.92 6.66 10.00
N ILE A 85 13.10 7.28 10.87
CA ILE A 85 13.56 8.05 12.03
C ILE A 85 14.31 7.14 13.03
N THR A 86 13.76 5.98 13.33
CA THR A 86 14.37 5.04 14.28
C THR A 86 15.67 4.46 13.74
N GLN A 87 15.83 4.34 12.42
CA GLN A 87 17.05 3.91 11.78
C GLN A 87 18.16 4.96 11.88
N THR A 88 17.87 6.24 11.69
CA THR A 88 18.88 7.32 11.71
C THR A 88 19.50 7.51 13.09
N ASN A 89 18.74 7.25 14.15
CA ASN A 89 19.22 7.32 15.54
C ASN A 89 20.00 6.07 15.99
N ASN A 90 20.23 5.10 15.11
CA ASN A 90 20.71 3.78 15.47
C ASN A 90 22.25 3.70 15.57
N ARG A 91 22.86 4.52 16.41
CA ARG A 91 24.26 4.34 16.83
C ARG A 91 24.42 3.18 17.82
N ARG A 92 23.32 2.72 18.44
CA ARG A 92 23.33 1.63 19.40
C ARG A 92 22.93 0.31 18.73
N ARG A 93 23.73 -0.74 18.94
CA ARG A 93 23.51 -2.08 18.35
C ARG A 93 22.17 -2.73 18.74
N TYR A 94 21.61 -2.34 19.88
CA TYR A 94 20.39 -2.88 20.47
C TYR A 94 19.31 -1.80 20.61
N TYR A 95 18.81 -1.32 19.50
CA TYR A 95 17.71 -0.36 19.56
C TYR A 95 16.37 -1.06 19.34
N VAL A 96 15.69 -1.37 20.44
CA VAL A 96 14.40 -2.09 20.44
C VAL A 96 13.36 -1.36 19.57
N GLY A 97 13.31 -0.02 19.63
CA GLY A 97 12.39 0.77 18.83
C GLY A 97 12.52 0.57 17.33
N ASN A 98 13.73 0.29 16.82
CA ASN A 98 13.91 -0.02 15.39
C ASN A 98 13.33 -1.39 15.02
N TYR A 99 13.47 -2.41 15.89
CA TYR A 99 12.85 -3.72 15.65
C TYR A 99 11.32 -3.64 15.69
N MET A 100 10.78 -2.86 16.62
CA MET A 100 9.35 -2.62 16.70
C MET A 100 8.84 -1.89 15.46
N ALA A 101 9.54 -0.85 14.99
CA ALA A 101 9.17 -0.12 13.79
C ALA A 101 9.19 -1.03 12.53
N ILE A 102 10.20 -1.92 12.42
CA ILE A 102 10.26 -2.92 11.34
C ILE A 102 9.06 -3.87 11.42
N ALA A 103 8.74 -4.38 12.62
CA ALA A 103 7.61 -5.29 12.79
C ALA A 103 6.28 -4.60 12.46
N VAL A 104 6.07 -3.37 12.94
CA VAL A 104 4.86 -2.59 12.64
C VAL A 104 4.73 -2.36 11.15
N PHE A 105 5.78 -1.90 10.45
CA PHE A 105 5.71 -1.66 9.02
C PHE A 105 5.45 -2.96 8.23
N ALA A 106 6.21 -4.03 8.51
CA ALA A 106 6.11 -5.28 7.76
C ALA A 106 4.73 -5.96 7.96
N LEU A 107 4.23 -6.00 9.19
CA LEU A 107 2.91 -6.57 9.49
C LEU A 107 1.78 -5.72 8.92
N SER A 108 1.89 -4.39 9.00
CA SER A 108 0.92 -3.48 8.40
C SER A 108 0.89 -3.61 6.87
N MET A 109 2.06 -3.68 6.22
CA MET A 109 2.14 -3.87 4.77
C MET A 109 1.48 -5.19 4.34
N LEU A 110 1.76 -6.28 5.04
CA LEU A 110 1.15 -7.58 4.76
C LEU A 110 -0.38 -7.52 4.95
N ALA A 111 -0.85 -6.99 6.07
CA ALA A 111 -2.28 -6.90 6.37
C ALA A 111 -3.03 -6.03 5.35
N VAL A 112 -2.47 -4.86 5.02
CA VAL A 112 -3.06 -3.95 4.02
C VAL A 112 -3.05 -4.58 2.64
N ALA A 113 -1.95 -5.22 2.22
CA ALA A 113 -1.83 -5.86 0.91
C ALA A 113 -2.88 -6.97 0.74
N VAL A 114 -3.04 -7.83 1.74
CA VAL A 114 -4.03 -8.92 1.70
C VAL A 114 -5.45 -8.37 1.71
N TRP A 115 -5.77 -7.48 2.64
CA TRP A 115 -7.11 -6.88 2.72
C TRP A 115 -7.48 -6.11 1.45
N ALA A 116 -6.60 -5.23 0.98
CA ALA A 116 -6.85 -4.42 -0.21
C ALA A 116 -6.95 -5.28 -1.47
N HIS A 117 -6.14 -6.34 -1.60
CA HIS A 117 -6.23 -7.26 -2.73
C HIS A 117 -7.65 -7.84 -2.88
N PHE A 118 -8.23 -8.38 -1.81
CA PHE A 118 -9.58 -8.95 -1.86
C PHE A 118 -10.64 -7.89 -2.19
N GLN A 119 -10.54 -6.71 -1.61
CA GLN A 119 -11.47 -5.62 -1.89
C GLN A 119 -11.36 -5.12 -3.34
N ILE A 120 -10.14 -4.94 -3.85
CA ILE A 120 -9.89 -4.50 -5.22
C ILE A 120 -10.41 -5.54 -6.21
N GLN A 121 -10.19 -6.84 -5.97
CA GLN A 121 -10.71 -7.90 -6.84
C GLN A 121 -12.24 -7.94 -6.84
N TYR A 122 -12.86 -7.73 -5.68
CA TYR A 122 -14.31 -7.66 -5.57
C TYR A 122 -14.88 -6.51 -6.41
N PHE A 123 -14.33 -5.30 -6.30
CA PHE A 123 -14.78 -4.15 -7.08
C PHE A 123 -14.41 -4.26 -8.56
N ARG A 124 -13.26 -4.86 -8.88
CA ARG A 124 -12.89 -5.17 -10.26
C ARG A 124 -13.91 -6.08 -10.94
N ALA A 125 -14.37 -7.11 -10.24
CA ALA A 125 -15.41 -8.00 -10.78
C ALA A 125 -16.73 -7.27 -11.02
N GLN A 126 -17.14 -6.38 -10.11
CA GLN A 126 -18.31 -5.53 -10.29
C GLN A 126 -18.14 -4.56 -11.46
N TRP A 127 -16.98 -3.94 -11.59
CA TRP A 127 -16.66 -3.03 -12.70
C TRP A 127 -16.76 -3.74 -14.05
N LEU A 128 -16.24 -4.96 -14.17
CA LEU A 128 -16.33 -5.76 -15.40
C LEU A 128 -17.76 -6.22 -15.74
N SER A 129 -18.68 -6.15 -14.81
CA SER A 129 -20.11 -6.45 -15.06
C SER A 129 -20.93 -5.24 -15.53
N VAL A 130 -20.32 -4.05 -15.59
CA VAL A 130 -20.99 -2.82 -16.05
C VAL A 130 -21.29 -2.90 -17.56
N ASP A 131 -22.48 -2.49 -17.96
CA ASP A 131 -22.81 -2.27 -19.37
C ASP A 131 -22.12 -1.00 -19.88
N PHE A 132 -20.89 -1.15 -20.38
CA PHE A 132 -20.10 -0.04 -20.90
C PHE A 132 -20.70 0.59 -22.15
N GLU A 133 -21.44 -0.17 -22.96
CA GLU A 133 -22.10 0.37 -24.14
C GLU A 133 -23.21 1.35 -23.74
N ALA A 134 -24.03 0.98 -22.76
CA ALA A 134 -25.03 1.88 -22.20
C ALA A 134 -24.39 3.08 -21.49
N LEU A 135 -23.30 2.87 -20.76
CA LEU A 135 -22.54 3.93 -20.09
C LEU A 135 -21.96 4.93 -21.10
N MET A 136 -21.41 4.47 -22.21
CA MET A 136 -20.86 5.32 -23.27
C MET A 136 -21.96 6.12 -23.99
N ARG A 137 -23.13 5.53 -24.19
CA ARG A 137 -24.28 6.27 -24.71
C ARG A 137 -24.71 7.41 -23.79
N HIS A 138 -24.76 7.14 -22.48
CA HIS A 138 -25.03 8.17 -21.48
C HIS A 138 -23.95 9.25 -21.46
N ALA A 139 -22.68 8.86 -21.50
CA ALA A 139 -21.54 9.77 -21.55
C ALA A 139 -21.60 10.75 -22.74
N THR A 140 -21.89 10.23 -23.91
CA THR A 140 -22.00 11.03 -25.14
C THR A 140 -23.12 12.08 -25.02
N MET A 141 -24.25 11.71 -24.42
CA MET A 141 -25.37 12.62 -24.20
C MET A 141 -25.01 13.80 -23.27
N PHE A 142 -24.19 13.55 -22.23
CA PHE A 142 -23.78 14.56 -21.25
C PHE A 142 -22.36 15.11 -21.48
N LYS A 143 -21.73 14.79 -22.62
CA LYS A 143 -20.34 15.21 -22.97
C LYS A 143 -19.29 14.79 -21.91
N GLN A 144 -19.55 13.71 -21.21
CA GLN A 144 -18.63 13.14 -20.22
C GLN A 144 -17.73 12.10 -20.88
N LYS A 145 -16.57 11.85 -20.27
CA LYS A 145 -15.65 10.80 -20.70
C LYS A 145 -15.66 9.69 -19.66
N TYR A 146 -15.84 8.47 -20.13
CA TYR A 146 -15.75 7.27 -19.31
C TYR A 146 -14.65 6.34 -19.84
N THR A 147 -14.13 5.50 -19.00
CA THR A 147 -13.11 4.52 -19.36
C THR A 147 -13.54 3.11 -18.98
N GLU A 148 -13.26 2.16 -19.86
CA GLU A 148 -13.40 0.73 -19.58
C GLU A 148 -12.14 0.15 -18.94
N SER A 149 -11.11 0.98 -18.72
CA SER A 149 -9.80 0.55 -18.24
C SER A 149 -9.90 -0.06 -16.86
N THR A 150 -9.26 -1.21 -16.69
CA THR A 150 -9.04 -1.87 -15.39
C THR A 150 -7.67 -1.54 -14.79
N PHE A 151 -6.93 -0.59 -15.37
CA PHE A 151 -5.56 -0.25 -15.00
C PHE A 151 -5.38 -0.03 -13.49
N TRP A 152 -6.27 0.76 -12.85
CA TRP A 152 -6.18 1.05 -11.44
C TRP A 152 -6.50 -0.15 -10.53
N PHE A 153 -7.31 -1.09 -11.03
CA PHE A 153 -7.48 -2.37 -10.34
C PHE A 153 -6.28 -3.29 -10.51
N ASP A 154 -5.67 -3.32 -11.69
CA ASP A 154 -4.62 -4.30 -12.02
C ASP A 154 -3.23 -3.87 -11.50
N ILE A 155 -2.93 -2.57 -11.43
CA ILE A 155 -1.64 -2.05 -10.96
C ILE A 155 -1.34 -2.41 -9.50
N HIS A 156 -2.36 -2.76 -8.70
CA HIS A 156 -2.16 -3.14 -7.29
C HIS A 156 -1.19 -4.31 -7.11
N TYR A 157 -1.10 -5.23 -8.09
CA TYR A 157 -0.13 -6.33 -8.04
C TYR A 157 1.31 -5.83 -7.98
N LEU A 158 1.63 -4.79 -8.76
CA LEU A 158 2.97 -4.18 -8.75
C LEU A 158 3.20 -3.40 -7.46
N VAL A 159 2.21 -2.62 -7.04
CA VAL A 159 2.30 -1.78 -5.83
C VAL A 159 2.51 -2.63 -4.59
N PHE A 160 1.65 -3.61 -4.35
CA PHE A 160 1.77 -4.49 -3.18
C PHE A 160 2.89 -5.51 -3.34
N GLY A 161 3.18 -5.99 -4.56
CA GLY A 161 4.33 -6.85 -4.83
C GLY A 161 5.63 -6.18 -4.39
N PHE A 162 5.84 -4.92 -4.76
CA PHE A 162 6.98 -4.12 -4.31
C PHE A 162 7.01 -3.97 -2.78
N GLY A 163 5.87 -3.61 -2.16
CA GLY A 163 5.78 -3.44 -0.71
C GLY A 163 6.06 -4.73 0.07
N LEU A 164 5.58 -5.87 -0.41
CA LEU A 164 5.81 -7.18 0.22
C LEU A 164 7.26 -7.65 0.09
N VAL A 165 7.89 -7.44 -1.08
CA VAL A 165 9.32 -7.71 -1.27
C VAL A 165 10.14 -6.86 -0.30
N GLU A 166 9.80 -5.58 -0.17
CA GLU A 166 10.46 -4.66 0.75
C GLU A 166 10.31 -5.10 2.22
N ALA A 167 9.10 -5.47 2.64
CA ALA A 167 8.86 -6.03 3.98
C ALA A 167 9.71 -7.29 4.23
N GLY A 168 9.84 -8.16 3.23
CA GLY A 168 10.73 -9.32 3.27
C GLY A 168 12.20 -8.96 3.45
N LEU A 169 12.68 -7.94 2.74
CA LEU A 169 14.06 -7.44 2.88
C LEU A 169 14.33 -6.85 4.27
N LEU A 170 13.36 -6.16 4.87
CA LEU A 170 13.45 -5.67 6.26
C LEU A 170 13.59 -6.82 7.26
N VAL A 171 12.78 -7.86 7.11
CA VAL A 171 12.86 -9.06 7.96
C VAL A 171 14.20 -9.75 7.78
N PHE A 172 14.64 -9.96 6.53
CA PHE A 172 15.95 -10.53 6.22
C PHE A 172 17.09 -9.74 6.87
N ASN A 173 17.08 -8.41 6.70
CA ASN A 173 18.08 -7.53 7.32
C ASN A 173 18.09 -7.65 8.85
N THR A 174 16.93 -7.79 9.47
CA THR A 174 16.79 -7.98 10.92
C THR A 174 17.45 -9.30 11.37
N VAL A 175 17.15 -10.38 10.67
CA VAL A 175 17.75 -11.70 10.93
C VAL A 175 19.27 -11.64 10.76
N TRP A 176 19.75 -11.01 9.69
CA TRP A 176 21.17 -10.82 9.43
C TRP A 176 21.85 -10.06 10.58
N LYS A 177 21.27 -8.93 11.01
CA LYS A 177 21.77 -8.13 12.14
C LYS A 177 21.85 -8.96 13.42
N VAL A 178 20.81 -9.73 13.75
CA VAL A 178 20.78 -10.58 14.96
C VAL A 178 21.87 -11.65 14.90
N LYS A 179 22.08 -12.30 13.73
CA LYS A 179 23.16 -13.30 13.56
C LYS A 179 24.54 -12.68 13.78
N LEU A 180 24.82 -11.49 13.23
CA LEU A 180 26.09 -10.79 13.45
C LEU A 180 26.33 -10.47 14.93
N MET A 181 25.29 -10.02 15.64
CA MET A 181 25.38 -9.70 17.06
C MET A 181 25.63 -10.93 17.94
N LYS A 182 25.01 -12.07 17.61
CA LYS A 182 25.26 -13.35 18.31
C LYS A 182 26.71 -13.82 18.11
N GLY A 183 27.23 -13.72 16.88
CA GLY A 183 28.61 -14.05 16.56
C GLY A 183 29.63 -13.20 17.36
N GLU A 184 29.40 -11.87 17.45
CA GLU A 184 30.27 -10.99 18.26
C GLU A 184 30.25 -11.33 19.76
N LYS A 185 29.06 -11.66 20.31
CA LYS A 185 28.97 -12.09 21.72
C LYS A 185 29.78 -13.36 22.00
N ALA A 186 29.67 -14.35 21.08
CA ALA A 186 30.42 -15.60 21.22
C ALA A 186 31.93 -15.37 21.22
N LEU A 187 32.42 -14.48 20.33
CA LEU A 187 33.87 -14.13 20.29
C LEU A 187 34.34 -13.43 21.56
N VAL A 188 33.54 -12.54 22.13
CA VAL A 188 33.90 -11.84 23.39
C VAL A 188 33.89 -12.78 24.59
N GLN A 189 33.00 -13.76 24.61
CA GLN A 189 32.96 -14.76 25.70
C GLN A 189 34.06 -15.80 25.59
N GLY A 190 34.38 -16.28 24.37
CA GLY A 190 35.48 -17.23 24.15
C GLY A 190 36.88 -16.66 24.32
N GLY A 191 37.07 -15.33 24.22
CA GLY A 191 38.36 -14.68 24.48
C GLY A 191 38.61 -14.32 25.95
N ARG A 192 37.67 -14.67 26.84
CA ARG A 192 37.79 -14.49 28.31
C ARG A 192 38.13 -15.79 29.08
N SER A 193 38.23 -16.93 28.38
CA SER A 193 38.71 -18.21 28.88
C SER A 193 40.17 -18.39 28.51
#